data_5c256cbe5b5bb3d9bb19cb1ebfcb3c8a
#
_entry.id   5c256cbe5b5bb3d9bb19cb1ebfcb3c8a
#
_cell.length_a   1.000
_cell.length_b   1.000
_cell.length_c   1.000
_cell.angle_alpha   90.00
_cell.angle_beta   90.00
_cell.angle_gamma   90.00
#
_symmetry.space_group_name_H-M   'P 1'
#
loop_
_entity.id
_entity.type
_entity.pdbx_description
1 polymer ?
#
loop_
_entity_poly.entity_id
_entity_poly.type
_entity_poly.pdbx_seq_one_letter_code
_entity_poly.pdbx_strand_id
1 'polypeptide(L)'
;MRLDRWLGNRPELGRQLARRLLAQGRVRVNGATTLHAAQEVFAFDRIEADEHLLQDGPGGRYLMLHKPGGCVSATVDARHATVLDCLAPDQRADLHLAGRLDFNTTGLLLLTNDGQWSRGLSHPRHKQTKRYRVTTAEVIPRHLVAAFAEGLYFAYEDLTTQPARLELLDEHNAYLTLVEGRYHQVKRMFGRFGIEVIALHRDRIGSLVLDPALAEGDCRPLTPVEVALLRPAD
;
A
#
# COMPACT_ATOMS: atom_id res chain seq x y z
N MET A 1 9.80 7.59 -15.30
CA MET A 1 10.86 7.75 -16.38
C MET A 1 12.12 8.28 -15.73
N ARG A 2 13.33 7.91 -16.21
CA ARG A 2 14.58 8.48 -15.68
C ARG A 2 14.68 9.97 -15.96
N LEU A 3 15.18 10.74 -14.99
CA LEU A 3 15.30 12.20 -15.06
C LEU A 3 16.13 12.70 -16.25
N ASP A 4 17.30 12.04 -16.54
CA ASP A 4 18.13 12.38 -17.67
C ASP A 4 17.42 12.26 -19.03
N ARG A 5 16.60 11.22 -19.18
CA ARG A 5 15.77 11.01 -20.38
C ARG A 5 14.62 11.99 -20.43
N TRP A 6 13.99 12.26 -19.29
CA TRP A 6 12.87 13.18 -19.19
C TRP A 6 13.29 14.59 -19.58
N LEU A 7 14.41 15.08 -19.02
CA LEU A 7 14.99 16.40 -19.38
C LEU A 7 15.45 16.42 -20.82
N GLY A 8 16.12 15.38 -21.29
CA GLY A 8 16.66 15.30 -22.65
C GLY A 8 15.62 15.24 -23.77
N ASN A 9 14.37 14.86 -23.42
CA ASN A 9 13.24 14.84 -24.35
C ASN A 9 12.51 16.20 -24.40
N ARG A 10 12.90 17.17 -23.57
CA ARG A 10 12.35 18.53 -23.63
C ARG A 10 12.96 19.29 -24.80
N PRO A 11 12.14 19.86 -25.70
CA PRO A 11 12.64 20.60 -26.86
C PRO A 11 13.56 21.77 -26.49
N GLU A 12 13.23 22.42 -25.37
CA GLU A 12 13.94 23.60 -24.84
C GLU A 12 15.31 23.28 -24.23
N LEU A 13 15.57 22.01 -23.85
CA LEU A 13 16.81 21.61 -23.16
C LEU A 13 17.72 20.77 -24.05
N GLY A 14 17.21 19.69 -24.60
CA GLY A 14 17.99 18.68 -25.31
C GLY A 14 18.96 17.91 -24.41
N ARG A 15 19.52 16.83 -24.93
CA ARG A 15 20.31 15.88 -24.13
C ARG A 15 21.61 16.46 -23.55
N GLN A 16 22.29 17.32 -24.29
CA GLN A 16 23.59 17.87 -23.90
C GLN A 16 23.43 18.89 -22.77
N LEU A 17 22.46 19.80 -22.87
CA LEU A 17 22.18 20.78 -21.84
C LEU A 17 21.64 20.09 -20.57
N ALA A 18 20.74 19.12 -20.71
CA ALA A 18 20.22 18.34 -19.59
C ALA A 18 21.33 17.70 -18.75
N ARG A 19 22.32 17.05 -19.39
CA ARG A 19 23.48 16.45 -18.69
C ARG A 19 24.32 17.49 -17.96
N ARG A 20 24.55 18.65 -18.58
CA ARG A 20 25.31 19.75 -17.98
C ARG A 20 24.61 20.31 -16.75
N LEU A 21 23.29 20.58 -16.83
CA LEU A 21 22.49 21.08 -15.71
C LEU A 21 22.48 20.10 -14.53
N LEU A 22 22.32 18.82 -14.80
CA LEU A 22 22.40 17.79 -13.76
C LEU A 22 23.79 17.75 -13.08
N ALA A 23 24.86 17.74 -13.89
CA ALA A 23 26.23 17.71 -13.34
C ALA A 23 26.57 18.96 -12.51
N GLN A 24 25.96 20.09 -12.80
CA GLN A 24 26.14 21.36 -12.08
C GLN A 24 25.20 21.51 -10.86
N GLY A 25 24.32 20.55 -10.56
CA GLY A 25 23.35 20.67 -9.49
C GLY A 25 22.27 21.74 -9.72
N ARG A 26 21.98 22.06 -10.98
CA ARG A 26 21.01 23.10 -11.39
C ARG A 26 19.62 22.51 -11.67
N VAL A 27 19.38 21.27 -11.25
CA VAL A 27 18.07 20.60 -11.35
C VAL A 27 17.53 20.30 -9.96
N ARG A 28 16.27 20.65 -9.73
CA ARG A 28 15.54 20.32 -8.52
C ARG A 28 14.36 19.40 -8.84
N VAL A 29 14.16 18.41 -8.01
CA VAL A 29 12.98 17.54 -8.03
C VAL A 29 12.31 17.65 -6.66
N ASN A 30 11.05 18.10 -6.64
CA ASN A 30 10.29 18.34 -5.40
C ASN A 30 11.02 19.30 -4.43
N GLY A 31 11.66 20.32 -4.96
CA GLY A 31 12.43 21.31 -4.19
C GLY A 31 13.84 20.87 -3.79
N ALA A 32 14.19 19.59 -3.91
CA ALA A 32 15.53 19.08 -3.59
C ALA A 32 16.44 19.06 -4.82
N THR A 33 17.64 19.64 -4.70
CA THR A 33 18.67 19.56 -5.75
C THR A 33 19.13 18.12 -5.95
N THR A 34 19.23 17.68 -7.21
CA THR A 34 19.69 16.34 -7.55
C THR A 34 20.82 16.34 -8.57
N LEU A 35 21.79 15.46 -8.38
CA LEU A 35 22.84 15.11 -9.34
C LEU A 35 22.57 13.74 -9.99
N HIS A 36 21.54 13.02 -9.54
CA HIS A 36 21.28 11.65 -9.95
C HIS A 36 20.52 11.58 -11.27
N ALA A 37 21.27 11.44 -12.37
CA ALA A 37 20.71 11.32 -13.72
C ALA A 37 19.71 10.16 -13.87
N ALA A 38 19.92 9.06 -13.13
CA ALA A 38 19.07 7.88 -13.17
C ALA A 38 17.84 7.96 -12.24
N GLN A 39 17.72 9.02 -11.43
CA GLN A 39 16.54 9.24 -10.59
C GLN A 39 15.26 9.10 -11.42
N GLU A 40 14.30 8.35 -10.93
CA GLU A 40 12.99 8.27 -11.57
C GLU A 40 12.14 9.49 -11.24
N VAL A 41 11.45 10.00 -12.26
CA VAL A 41 10.51 11.12 -12.14
C VAL A 41 9.15 10.75 -12.72
N PHE A 42 8.10 11.31 -12.12
CA PHE A 42 6.71 11.00 -12.35
C PHE A 42 5.90 12.24 -12.73
N ALA A 43 4.67 12.04 -13.19
CA ALA A 43 3.78 13.15 -13.56
C ALA A 43 3.42 14.04 -12.36
N PHE A 44 3.47 13.50 -11.15
CA PHE A 44 3.19 14.25 -9.91
C PHE A 44 4.40 14.97 -9.31
N ASP A 45 5.62 14.79 -9.87
CA ASP A 45 6.80 15.50 -9.37
C ASP A 45 6.81 16.95 -9.87
N ARG A 46 7.28 17.86 -9.01
CA ARG A 46 7.67 19.20 -9.39
C ARG A 46 9.12 19.17 -9.86
N ILE A 47 9.38 19.63 -11.10
CA ILE A 47 10.73 19.62 -11.70
C ILE A 47 11.09 21.03 -12.15
N GLU A 48 12.23 21.49 -11.67
CA GLU A 48 12.79 22.80 -11.99
C GLU A 48 14.22 22.62 -12.52
N ALA A 49 14.59 23.42 -13.52
CA ALA A 49 15.95 23.54 -14.00
C ALA A 49 16.28 25.00 -14.25
N ASP A 50 17.42 25.48 -13.70
CA ASP A 50 17.80 26.89 -13.77
C ASP A 50 16.71 27.85 -13.28
N GLU A 51 16.04 27.48 -12.17
CA GLU A 51 14.91 28.24 -11.61
C GLU A 51 13.67 28.30 -12.53
N HIS A 52 13.71 27.67 -13.68
CA HIS A 52 12.55 27.53 -14.54
C HIS A 52 11.75 26.28 -14.18
N LEU A 53 10.47 26.46 -13.98
CA LEU A 53 9.53 25.37 -13.73
C LEU A 53 9.28 24.60 -15.04
N LEU A 54 9.71 23.34 -15.09
CA LEU A 54 9.53 22.46 -16.24
C LEU A 54 8.30 21.55 -16.09
N GLN A 55 7.96 21.20 -14.87
CA GLN A 55 6.78 20.43 -14.53
C GLN A 55 6.27 20.85 -13.15
N ASP A 56 4.99 21.19 -13.05
CA ASP A 56 4.31 21.51 -11.80
C ASP A 56 3.37 20.36 -11.43
N GLY A 57 3.97 19.27 -10.95
CA GLY A 57 3.19 18.13 -10.50
C GLY A 57 2.54 18.39 -9.13
N PRO A 58 1.38 17.75 -8.84
CA PRO A 58 0.65 17.98 -7.59
C PRO A 58 1.37 17.45 -6.33
N GLY A 59 2.57 16.89 -6.48
CA GLY A 59 3.28 16.19 -5.42
C GLY A 59 2.79 14.75 -5.22
N GLY A 60 3.64 13.93 -4.60
CA GLY A 60 3.26 12.58 -4.20
C GLY A 60 2.29 12.64 -3.00
N ARG A 61 1.15 12.00 -3.13
CA ARG A 61 0.14 11.89 -2.08
C ARG A 61 0.14 10.46 -1.54
N TYR A 62 0.28 10.34 -0.23
CA TYR A 62 0.30 9.06 0.48
C TYR A 62 -0.62 9.17 1.67
N LEU A 63 -1.70 8.41 1.70
CA LEU A 63 -2.73 8.51 2.72
C LEU A 63 -2.89 7.18 3.45
N MET A 64 -3.05 7.28 4.77
CA MET A 64 -3.56 6.22 5.63
C MET A 64 -5.06 6.41 5.75
N LEU A 65 -5.84 5.41 5.39
CA LEU A 65 -7.27 5.34 5.61
C LEU A 65 -7.58 4.24 6.61
N HIS A 66 -8.37 4.55 7.63
CA HIS A 66 -9.02 3.54 8.45
C HIS A 66 -10.29 3.09 7.73
N LYS A 67 -10.15 2.11 6.84
CA LYS A 67 -11.27 1.61 6.06
C LYS A 67 -12.39 1.10 6.97
N PRO A 68 -13.62 1.59 6.84
CA PRO A 68 -14.78 1.04 7.54
C PRO A 68 -15.27 -0.25 6.86
N GLY A 69 -16.09 -1.03 7.56
CA GLY A 69 -16.88 -2.09 6.95
C GLY A 69 -17.93 -1.53 5.99
N GLY A 70 -18.46 -2.38 5.09
CA GLY A 70 -19.57 -2.00 4.21
C GLY A 70 -19.22 -1.14 2.99
N CYS A 71 -17.93 -1.00 2.64
CA CYS A 71 -17.50 -0.35 1.39
C CYS A 71 -16.47 -1.19 0.64
N VAL A 72 -16.44 -1.05 -0.69
CA VAL A 72 -15.52 -1.79 -1.55
C VAL A 72 -14.16 -1.09 -1.68
N SER A 73 -13.09 -1.88 -1.73
CA SER A 73 -11.75 -1.40 -2.06
C SER A 73 -11.62 -1.23 -3.59
N ALA A 74 -12.27 -0.18 -4.10
CA ALA A 74 -12.25 0.23 -5.50
C ALA A 74 -12.25 1.76 -5.60
N THR A 75 -11.86 2.27 -6.75
CA THR A 75 -11.95 3.71 -7.05
C THR A 75 -13.34 4.11 -7.55
N VAL A 76 -14.03 3.18 -8.20
CA VAL A 76 -15.40 3.33 -8.71
C VAL A 76 -16.12 1.99 -8.56
N ASP A 77 -17.37 2.01 -8.13
CA ASP A 77 -18.27 0.86 -8.12
C ASP A 77 -19.70 1.32 -8.44
N ALA A 78 -20.44 0.51 -9.18
CA ALA A 78 -21.79 0.87 -9.63
C ALA A 78 -22.89 0.61 -8.58
N ARG A 79 -22.59 -0.17 -7.53
CA ARG A 79 -23.59 -0.67 -6.57
C ARG A 79 -23.28 -0.33 -5.13
N HIS A 80 -22.02 -0.13 -4.79
CA HIS A 80 -21.57 0.01 -3.41
C HIS A 80 -20.74 1.26 -3.24
N ALA A 81 -20.80 1.86 -2.06
CA ALA A 81 -19.87 2.89 -1.67
C ALA A 81 -18.42 2.36 -1.75
N THR A 82 -17.52 3.20 -2.21
CA THR A 82 -16.11 2.89 -2.36
C THR A 82 -15.30 3.47 -1.22
N VAL A 83 -14.06 3.05 -1.07
CA VAL A 83 -13.13 3.64 -0.09
C VAL A 83 -12.80 5.11 -0.39
N LEU A 84 -12.96 5.57 -1.64
CA LEU A 84 -12.78 6.98 -1.98
C LEU A 84 -13.94 7.84 -1.47
N ASP A 85 -15.13 7.26 -1.22
CA ASP A 85 -16.26 8.00 -0.67
C ASP A 85 -16.05 8.40 0.81
N CYS A 86 -15.05 7.82 1.48
CA CYS A 86 -14.60 8.26 2.79
C CYS A 86 -13.83 9.60 2.75
N LEU A 87 -13.37 10.04 1.57
CA LEU A 87 -12.65 11.29 1.39
C LEU A 87 -13.58 12.41 0.91
N ALA A 88 -13.23 13.65 1.22
CA ALA A 88 -13.88 14.80 0.62
C ALA A 88 -13.71 14.80 -0.92
N PRO A 89 -14.69 15.27 -1.71
CA PRO A 89 -14.68 15.16 -3.17
C PRO A 89 -13.43 15.75 -3.84
N ASP A 90 -12.93 16.86 -3.34
CA ASP A 90 -11.71 17.54 -3.80
C ASP A 90 -10.42 16.74 -3.53
N GLN A 91 -10.48 15.82 -2.59
CA GLN A 91 -9.33 14.98 -2.21
C GLN A 91 -9.23 13.67 -3.00
N ARG A 92 -10.25 13.29 -3.78
CA ARG A 92 -10.33 11.98 -4.45
C ARG A 92 -9.50 11.88 -5.73
N ALA A 93 -9.20 13.04 -6.36
CA ALA A 93 -8.56 13.08 -7.66
C ALA A 93 -7.20 12.33 -7.66
N ASP A 94 -6.95 11.59 -8.73
CA ASP A 94 -5.71 10.86 -9.04
C ASP A 94 -5.28 9.78 -8.05
N LEU A 95 -6.09 9.52 -7.01
CA LEU A 95 -5.79 8.48 -6.03
C LEU A 95 -6.15 7.08 -6.53
N HIS A 96 -5.28 6.13 -6.23
CA HIS A 96 -5.53 4.69 -6.35
C HIS A 96 -5.13 3.95 -5.07
N LEU A 97 -5.57 2.71 -4.96
CA LEU A 97 -5.35 1.90 -3.77
C LEU A 97 -4.00 1.19 -3.84
N ALA A 98 -3.22 1.25 -2.77
CA ALA A 98 -2.02 0.45 -2.58
C ALA A 98 -2.37 -0.84 -1.80
N GLY A 99 -3.10 -1.73 -2.44
CA GLY A 99 -3.64 -2.96 -1.88
C GLY A 99 -5.16 -2.88 -1.66
N ARG A 100 -5.72 -3.98 -1.14
CA ARG A 100 -7.18 -4.12 -0.96
C ARG A 100 -7.51 -4.75 0.38
N LEU A 101 -8.72 -4.48 0.86
CA LEU A 101 -9.42 -5.17 1.93
C LEU A 101 -10.80 -5.59 1.42
N ASP A 102 -11.33 -6.70 1.92
CA ASP A 102 -12.66 -7.17 1.57
C ASP A 102 -13.74 -6.20 2.07
N PHE A 103 -14.96 -6.35 1.55
CA PHE A 103 -16.10 -5.47 1.83
C PHE A 103 -16.32 -5.21 3.32
N ASN A 104 -16.39 -6.28 4.13
CA ASN A 104 -16.61 -6.20 5.58
C ASN A 104 -15.31 -6.15 6.41
N THR A 105 -14.13 -6.19 5.78
CA THR A 105 -12.85 -6.08 6.47
C THR A 105 -12.56 -4.61 6.75
N THR A 106 -12.18 -4.31 7.99
CA THR A 106 -11.84 -2.95 8.43
C THR A 106 -10.33 -2.75 8.56
N GLY A 107 -9.90 -1.52 8.80
CA GLY A 107 -8.54 -1.21 9.22
C GLY A 107 -7.68 -0.52 8.18
N LEU A 108 -6.37 -0.69 8.30
CA LEU A 108 -5.35 0.03 7.53
C LEU A 108 -5.45 -0.23 6.03
N LEU A 109 -5.81 0.79 5.27
CA LEU A 109 -5.73 0.82 3.81
C LEU A 109 -4.90 2.03 3.38
N LEU A 110 -4.12 1.87 2.32
CA LEU A 110 -3.27 2.93 1.79
C LEU A 110 -3.78 3.41 0.44
N LEU A 111 -3.80 4.74 0.26
CA LEU A 111 -4.17 5.40 -0.98
C LEU A 111 -3.00 6.29 -1.43
N THR A 112 -2.78 6.39 -2.74
CA THR A 112 -1.70 7.20 -3.29
C THR A 112 -1.95 7.53 -4.76
N ASN A 113 -1.26 8.55 -5.29
CA ASN A 113 -1.12 8.81 -6.71
C ASN A 113 0.21 8.28 -7.29
N ASP A 114 1.07 7.70 -6.44
CA ASP A 114 2.35 7.10 -6.82
C ASP A 114 2.20 5.62 -7.18
N GLY A 115 2.07 5.34 -8.48
CA GLY A 115 1.93 3.98 -8.98
C GLY A 115 3.18 3.10 -8.80
N GLN A 116 4.36 3.69 -8.64
CA GLN A 116 5.58 2.92 -8.38
C GLN A 116 5.63 2.48 -6.92
N TRP A 117 5.39 3.39 -6.00
CA TRP A 117 5.33 3.08 -4.57
C TRP A 117 4.27 2.01 -4.29
N SER A 118 3.06 2.13 -4.85
CA SER A 118 1.99 1.15 -4.65
C SER A 118 2.32 -0.23 -5.25
N ARG A 119 2.99 -0.27 -6.42
CA ARG A 119 3.49 -1.53 -7.00
C ARG A 119 4.58 -2.16 -6.13
N GLY A 120 5.48 -1.35 -5.58
CA GLY A 120 6.52 -1.80 -4.65
C GLY A 120 5.93 -2.52 -3.43
N LEU A 121 4.86 -2.00 -2.84
CA LEU A 121 4.17 -2.61 -1.71
C LEU A 121 3.53 -3.97 -2.03
N SER A 122 3.07 -4.14 -3.28
CA SER A 122 2.38 -5.35 -3.74
C SER A 122 3.32 -6.36 -4.38
N HIS A 123 4.58 -5.98 -4.64
CA HIS A 123 5.51 -6.81 -5.40
C HIS A 123 5.94 -8.06 -4.61
N PRO A 124 5.92 -9.26 -5.24
CA PRO A 124 6.24 -10.51 -4.55
C PRO A 124 7.65 -10.58 -3.93
N ARG A 125 8.61 -9.80 -4.46
CA ARG A 125 9.99 -9.72 -3.94
C ARG A 125 10.12 -8.85 -2.68
N HIS A 126 9.21 -7.90 -2.47
CA HIS A 126 9.24 -6.94 -1.36
C HIS A 126 8.16 -7.22 -0.31
N LYS A 127 7.81 -8.47 -0.13
CA LYS A 127 6.72 -9.01 0.69
C LYS A 127 6.53 -8.27 2.02
N GLN A 128 5.81 -7.16 1.98
CA GLN A 128 5.38 -6.48 3.21
C GLN A 128 4.41 -7.37 3.97
N THR A 129 4.73 -7.64 5.22
CA THR A 129 3.83 -8.40 6.11
C THR A 129 2.54 -7.60 6.33
N LYS A 130 1.43 -8.30 6.55
CA LYS A 130 0.13 -7.72 6.92
C LYS A 130 -0.36 -8.42 8.15
N ARG A 131 -0.61 -7.68 9.22
CA ARG A 131 -1.16 -8.24 10.44
C ARG A 131 -2.64 -7.93 10.52
N TYR A 132 -3.40 -8.96 10.86
CA TYR A 132 -4.84 -8.90 11.04
C TYR A 132 -5.22 -9.33 12.44
N ARG A 133 -6.10 -8.58 13.10
CA ARG A 133 -6.86 -9.07 14.23
C ARG A 133 -8.06 -9.82 13.67
N VAL A 134 -8.18 -11.07 14.07
CA VAL A 134 -9.23 -12.02 13.63
C VAL A 134 -10.11 -12.33 14.81
N THR A 135 -11.44 -12.27 14.63
CA THR A 135 -12.42 -12.78 15.57
C THR A 135 -13.23 -13.88 14.91
N THR A 136 -13.41 -15.00 15.58
CA THR A 136 -14.08 -16.20 15.06
C THR A 136 -15.34 -16.55 15.85
N ALA A 137 -16.31 -17.20 15.19
CA ALA A 137 -17.50 -17.71 15.83
C ALA A 137 -17.17 -18.93 16.72
N GLU A 138 -16.33 -19.84 16.22
CA GLU A 138 -15.89 -21.03 16.93
C GLU A 138 -14.56 -20.78 17.66
N VAL A 139 -14.27 -21.62 18.66
CA VAL A 139 -12.99 -21.62 19.39
C VAL A 139 -11.85 -21.94 18.43
N ILE A 140 -10.76 -21.18 18.50
CA ILE A 140 -9.56 -21.39 17.69
C ILE A 140 -8.68 -22.48 18.33
N PRO A 141 -8.57 -23.68 17.71
CA PRO A 141 -7.76 -24.75 18.27
C PRO A 141 -6.27 -24.43 18.23
N ARG A 142 -5.54 -24.74 19.29
CA ARG A 142 -4.09 -24.44 19.40
C ARG A 142 -3.24 -25.05 18.29
N HIS A 143 -3.64 -26.22 17.73
CA HIS A 143 -2.90 -26.85 16.64
C HIS A 143 -2.88 -26.02 15.35
N LEU A 144 -3.79 -25.06 15.18
CA LEU A 144 -3.78 -24.14 14.02
C LEU A 144 -2.54 -23.26 13.96
N VAL A 145 -1.89 -23.00 15.10
CA VAL A 145 -0.62 -22.25 15.12
C VAL A 145 0.45 -22.96 14.28
N ALA A 146 0.60 -24.28 14.48
CA ALA A 146 1.54 -25.09 13.71
C ALA A 146 1.08 -25.25 12.26
N ALA A 147 -0.20 -25.55 12.01
CA ALA A 147 -0.74 -25.73 10.68
C ALA A 147 -0.57 -24.48 9.80
N PHE A 148 -0.77 -23.27 10.36
CA PHE A 148 -0.59 -22.03 9.59
C PHE A 148 0.90 -21.70 9.35
N ALA A 149 1.79 -22.08 10.29
CA ALA A 149 3.22 -21.90 10.14
C ALA A 149 3.83 -22.83 9.06
N GLU A 150 3.23 -23.98 8.80
CA GLU A 150 3.63 -24.90 7.72
C GLU A 150 3.09 -24.45 6.35
N GLY A 151 2.01 -23.66 6.33
CA GLY A 151 1.24 -23.32 5.15
C GLY A 151 0.13 -24.36 4.88
N LEU A 152 -0.90 -23.93 4.15
CA LEU A 152 -2.09 -24.73 3.86
C LEU A 152 -2.22 -25.00 2.37
N TYR A 153 -2.38 -26.26 2.01
CA TYR A 153 -2.66 -26.64 0.63
C TYR A 153 -4.13 -26.47 0.30
N PHE A 154 -4.40 -25.75 -0.79
CA PHE A 154 -5.71 -25.54 -1.36
C PHE A 154 -5.82 -26.30 -2.69
N ALA A 155 -6.51 -27.42 -2.70
CA ALA A 155 -6.59 -28.33 -3.86
C ALA A 155 -7.20 -27.72 -5.10
N TYR A 156 -8.18 -26.81 -4.95
CA TYR A 156 -8.84 -26.17 -6.09
C TYR A 156 -7.88 -25.29 -6.92
N GLU A 157 -6.90 -24.67 -6.28
CA GLU A 157 -5.91 -23.78 -6.93
C GLU A 157 -4.56 -24.48 -7.14
N ASP A 158 -4.45 -25.72 -6.70
CA ASP A 158 -3.17 -26.47 -6.64
C ASP A 158 -2.05 -25.64 -6.01
N LEU A 159 -2.31 -25.13 -4.80
CA LEU A 159 -1.47 -24.13 -4.18
C LEU A 159 -1.32 -24.37 -2.69
N THR A 160 -0.07 -24.25 -2.20
CA THR A 160 0.23 -24.09 -0.77
C THR A 160 0.45 -22.62 -0.43
N THR A 161 -0.23 -22.14 0.63
CA THR A 161 -0.01 -20.76 1.12
C THR A 161 1.42 -20.61 1.66
N GLN A 162 1.92 -19.36 1.65
CA GLN A 162 3.14 -19.08 2.40
C GLN A 162 2.89 -19.28 3.90
N PRO A 163 3.93 -19.64 4.69
CA PRO A 163 3.87 -19.69 6.13
C PRO A 163 3.26 -18.42 6.72
N ALA A 164 2.34 -18.59 7.67
CA ALA A 164 1.67 -17.52 8.37
C ALA A 164 1.83 -17.67 9.88
N ARG A 165 2.03 -16.55 10.59
CA ARG A 165 2.16 -16.54 12.05
C ARG A 165 0.81 -16.28 12.68
N LEU A 166 0.29 -17.25 13.42
CA LEU A 166 -0.92 -17.14 14.23
C LEU A 166 -0.55 -16.97 15.69
N GLU A 167 -1.06 -15.94 16.34
CA GLU A 167 -0.86 -15.65 17.76
C GLU A 167 -2.23 -15.58 18.45
N LEU A 168 -2.55 -16.56 19.28
CA LEU A 168 -3.82 -16.61 19.99
C LEU A 168 -3.83 -15.55 21.09
N LEU A 169 -4.89 -14.75 21.14
CA LEU A 169 -5.15 -13.77 22.20
C LEU A 169 -6.07 -14.37 23.27
N ASP A 170 -7.11 -15.08 22.82
CA ASP A 170 -8.04 -15.83 23.62
C ASP A 170 -8.66 -16.97 22.78
N GLU A 171 -9.78 -17.53 23.21
CA GLU A 171 -10.44 -18.67 22.54
C GLU A 171 -10.99 -18.30 21.15
N HIS A 172 -11.40 -17.05 20.95
CA HIS A 172 -12.04 -16.56 19.72
C HIS A 172 -11.27 -15.47 18.99
N ASN A 173 -10.18 -14.96 19.57
CA ASN A 173 -9.42 -13.86 19.00
C ASN A 173 -7.96 -14.24 18.79
N ALA A 174 -7.42 -13.82 17.66
CA ALA A 174 -6.02 -14.02 17.31
C ALA A 174 -5.46 -12.87 16.47
N TYR A 175 -4.12 -12.72 16.48
CA TYR A 175 -3.41 -12.03 15.42
C TYR A 175 -2.93 -13.03 14.37
N LEU A 176 -3.19 -12.72 13.11
CA LEU A 176 -2.64 -13.45 11.97
C LEU A 176 -1.77 -12.54 11.13
N THR A 177 -0.48 -12.91 10.98
CA THR A 177 0.47 -12.18 10.14
C THR A 177 0.76 -12.98 8.87
N LEU A 178 0.52 -12.35 7.72
CA LEU A 178 0.71 -12.90 6.37
C LEU A 178 1.78 -12.12 5.62
N VAL A 179 2.50 -12.77 4.72
CA VAL A 179 3.44 -12.15 3.76
C VAL A 179 2.85 -12.03 2.34
N GLU A 180 1.67 -12.57 2.13
CA GLU A 180 0.93 -12.55 0.87
C GLU A 180 -0.49 -11.99 1.10
N GLY A 181 -1.29 -11.86 0.05
CA GLY A 181 -2.67 -11.36 0.16
C GLY A 181 -3.51 -11.90 -0.99
N ARG A 182 -3.93 -13.17 -0.87
CA ARG A 182 -4.82 -13.81 -1.86
C ARG A 182 -6.27 -13.46 -1.58
N TYR A 183 -7.12 -13.72 -2.54
CA TYR A 183 -8.55 -13.49 -2.42
C TYR A 183 -9.12 -14.22 -1.20
N HIS A 184 -9.71 -13.47 -0.27
CA HIS A 184 -10.31 -13.94 0.99
C HIS A 184 -9.41 -14.89 1.81
N GLN A 185 -8.08 -14.72 1.74
CA GLN A 185 -7.11 -15.70 2.25
C GLN A 185 -7.34 -16.04 3.73
N VAL A 186 -7.50 -15.03 4.61
CA VAL A 186 -7.71 -15.26 6.04
C VAL A 186 -8.96 -16.11 6.28
N LYS A 187 -10.09 -15.71 5.68
CA LYS A 187 -11.37 -16.42 5.80
C LYS A 187 -11.28 -17.87 5.32
N ARG A 188 -10.58 -18.09 4.22
CA ARG A 188 -10.39 -19.42 3.64
C ARG A 188 -9.47 -20.30 4.50
N MET A 189 -8.42 -19.72 5.11
CA MET A 189 -7.52 -20.47 5.99
C MET A 189 -8.26 -21.00 7.22
N PHE A 190 -9.07 -20.18 7.89
CA PHE A 190 -9.90 -20.61 9.02
C PHE A 190 -11.04 -21.53 8.57
N GLY A 191 -11.71 -21.21 7.47
CA GLY A 191 -12.81 -22.01 6.91
C GLY A 191 -12.42 -23.45 6.55
N ARG A 192 -11.13 -23.72 6.20
CA ARG A 192 -10.63 -25.07 5.99
C ARG A 192 -10.75 -25.95 7.24
N PHE A 193 -10.84 -25.36 8.42
CA PHE A 193 -11.02 -26.04 9.70
C PHE A 193 -12.44 -25.89 10.27
N GLY A 194 -13.38 -25.43 9.44
CA GLY A 194 -14.77 -25.22 9.84
C GLY A 194 -14.99 -24.03 10.77
N ILE A 195 -14.04 -23.07 10.79
CA ILE A 195 -14.08 -21.89 11.67
C ILE A 195 -14.50 -20.68 10.86
N GLU A 196 -15.59 -20.03 11.28
CA GLU A 196 -16.09 -18.81 10.64
C GLU A 196 -15.38 -17.57 11.19
N VAL A 197 -14.81 -16.75 10.29
CA VAL A 197 -14.27 -15.42 10.64
C VAL A 197 -15.39 -14.40 10.60
N ILE A 198 -15.85 -13.95 11.78
CA ILE A 198 -16.95 -12.99 11.95
C ILE A 198 -16.47 -11.53 11.92
N ALA A 199 -15.21 -11.25 12.34
CA ALA A 199 -14.61 -9.94 12.21
C ALA A 199 -13.14 -10.05 11.77
N LEU A 200 -12.73 -9.13 10.91
CA LEU A 200 -11.38 -9.05 10.38
C LEU A 200 -10.94 -7.60 10.29
N HIS A 201 -9.84 -7.27 10.98
CA HIS A 201 -9.31 -5.91 11.04
C HIS A 201 -7.81 -5.92 10.76
N ARG A 202 -7.36 -5.17 9.73
CA ARG A 202 -5.94 -5.05 9.45
C ARG A 202 -5.36 -3.86 10.20
N ASP A 203 -4.48 -4.11 11.15
CA ASP A 203 -3.86 -3.07 11.98
C ASP A 203 -2.43 -2.70 11.55
N ARG A 204 -1.78 -3.50 10.64
CA ARG A 204 -0.39 -3.26 10.26
C ARG A 204 -0.05 -3.71 8.84
N ILE A 205 0.82 -2.96 8.18
CA ILE A 205 1.48 -3.32 6.92
C ILE A 205 2.98 -3.06 7.10
N GLY A 206 3.83 -4.09 7.04
CA GLY A 206 5.25 -3.98 7.37
C GLY A 206 5.45 -3.43 8.77
N SER A 207 6.19 -2.35 8.88
CA SER A 207 6.40 -1.61 10.14
C SER A 207 5.35 -0.52 10.39
N LEU A 208 4.51 -0.19 9.40
CA LEU A 208 3.47 0.82 9.54
C LEU A 208 2.27 0.25 10.31
N VAL A 209 1.91 0.93 11.39
CA VAL A 209 0.74 0.61 12.23
C VAL A 209 -0.39 1.60 11.93
N LEU A 210 -1.62 1.12 11.92
CA LEU A 210 -2.80 1.99 11.87
C LEU A 210 -2.77 2.95 13.07
N ASP A 211 -2.95 4.22 12.79
CA ASP A 211 -3.00 5.25 13.83
C ASP A 211 -4.23 5.00 14.74
N PRO A 212 -4.03 4.75 16.04
CA PRO A 212 -5.14 4.47 16.95
C PRO A 212 -6.06 5.66 17.17
N ALA A 213 -5.63 6.88 16.85
CA ALA A 213 -6.44 8.08 16.92
C ALA A 213 -7.33 8.29 15.68
N LEU A 214 -7.08 7.53 14.59
CA LEU A 214 -7.83 7.66 13.35
C LEU A 214 -9.13 6.85 13.44
N ALA A 215 -10.29 7.51 13.45
CA ALA A 215 -11.58 6.83 13.49
C ALA A 215 -11.87 6.07 12.19
N GLU A 216 -12.78 5.08 12.24
CA GLU A 216 -13.23 4.39 11.02
C GLU A 216 -13.88 5.37 10.04
N GLY A 217 -13.44 5.31 8.78
CA GLY A 217 -13.84 6.24 7.73
C GLY A 217 -12.90 7.44 7.59
N ASP A 218 -12.08 7.74 8.57
CA ASP A 218 -11.16 8.86 8.53
C ASP A 218 -9.86 8.51 7.80
N CYS A 219 -9.24 9.53 7.22
CA CYS A 219 -7.94 9.41 6.59
C CYS A 219 -7.02 10.58 7.00
N ARG A 220 -5.70 10.31 6.96
CA ARG A 220 -4.67 11.33 7.11
C ARG A 220 -3.51 11.11 6.16
N PRO A 221 -2.74 12.15 5.84
CA PRO A 221 -1.46 11.99 5.17
C PRO A 221 -0.51 11.10 5.98
N LEU A 222 0.30 10.29 5.27
CA LEU A 222 1.47 9.65 5.86
C LEU A 222 2.57 10.69 6.05
N THR A 223 3.29 10.59 7.17
CA THR A 223 4.52 11.34 7.37
C THR A 223 5.63 10.84 6.43
N PRO A 224 6.67 11.64 6.13
CA PRO A 224 7.81 11.19 5.32
C PRO A 224 8.48 9.92 5.88
N VAL A 225 8.53 9.77 7.20
CA VAL A 225 9.06 8.58 7.88
C VAL A 225 8.19 7.35 7.57
N GLU A 226 6.87 7.46 7.68
CA GLU A 226 5.93 6.38 7.38
C GLU A 226 6.00 5.95 5.90
N VAL A 227 6.13 6.90 4.98
CA VAL A 227 6.34 6.60 3.55
C VAL A 227 7.64 5.83 3.33
N ALA A 228 8.73 6.25 4.02
CA ALA A 228 10.02 5.59 3.91
C ALA A 228 10.02 4.17 4.47
N LEU A 229 9.28 3.90 5.59
CA LEU A 229 9.13 2.56 6.18
C LEU A 229 8.57 1.51 5.21
N LEU A 230 7.82 1.96 4.21
CA LEU A 230 7.14 1.09 3.24
C LEU A 230 7.86 1.03 1.88
N ARG A 231 8.91 1.82 1.67
CA ARG A 231 9.72 1.69 0.45
C ARG A 231 10.46 0.36 0.46
N PRO A 232 10.51 -0.34 -0.70
CA PRO A 232 11.39 -1.48 -0.83
C PRO A 232 12.83 -1.07 -0.48
N ALA A 233 13.55 -1.90 0.26
CA ALA A 233 15.00 -1.78 0.32
C ALA A 233 15.55 -2.10 -1.09
N ASP A 234 16.42 -1.23 -1.59
CA ASP A 234 17.12 -1.40 -2.87
C ASP A 234 17.96 -2.68 -2.91
#